data_58c6b01e5a6d7a6b37988924bacd8589
#
_entry.id   58c6b01e5a6d7a6b37988924bacd8589
#
_cell.length_a   1.000
_cell.length_b   1.000
_cell.length_c   1.000
_cell.angle_alpha   90.00
_cell.angle_beta   90.00
_cell.angle_gamma   90.00
#
_symmetry.space_group_name_H-M   'P 1'
#
loop_
_entity.id
_entity.type
_entity.pdbx_description
1 polymer ?
#
loop_
_entity_poly.entity_id
_entity_poly.type
_entity_poly.pdbx_seq_one_letter_code
_entity_poly.pdbx_strand_id
1 'polypeptide(L)'
;MELLKKIANNFIALNTKEILFRTVSNNPQLEKLAIKLNQDKQLKFGLTADGDFLGDYSKTSVEVYGKEPGPIQLYDSGAFYKSFQVILLDDGFLIDADGMKTDDSGETINLFTKYGEDITGLNDENLSIFILALTPKIADAIIRRIFL
;
A
#
# COMPACT_ATOMS: atom_id res chain seq x y z
N MET A 1 -37.16 -2.79 -25.03
CA MET A 1 -36.08 -2.61 -26.05
C MET A 1 -35.17 -1.41 -25.72
N GLU A 2 -35.74 -0.27 -25.35
CA GLU A 2 -34.95 0.93 -25.05
C GLU A 2 -34.06 0.80 -23.81
N LEU A 3 -34.58 0.16 -22.75
CA LEU A 3 -33.78 -0.13 -21.55
C LEU A 3 -32.55 -1.01 -21.83
N LEU A 4 -32.71 -2.05 -22.63
CA LEU A 4 -31.59 -2.94 -22.99
C LEU A 4 -30.55 -2.23 -23.83
N LYS A 5 -30.98 -1.32 -24.72
CA LYS A 5 -30.01 -0.48 -25.49
C LYS A 5 -29.26 0.47 -24.59
N LYS A 6 -29.93 1.10 -23.61
CA LYS A 6 -29.31 1.97 -22.63
C LYS A 6 -28.24 1.20 -21.81
N ILE A 7 -28.62 0.02 -21.30
CA ILE A 7 -27.71 -0.84 -20.54
C ILE A 7 -26.49 -1.22 -21.38
N ALA A 8 -26.72 -1.67 -22.63
CA ALA A 8 -25.64 -2.04 -23.54
C ALA A 8 -24.69 -0.85 -23.82
N ASN A 9 -25.25 0.33 -24.09
CA ASN A 9 -24.43 1.51 -24.32
C ASN A 9 -23.64 1.94 -23.08
N ASN A 10 -24.25 1.87 -21.89
CA ASN A 10 -23.54 2.15 -20.64
C ASN A 10 -22.40 1.15 -20.40
N PHE A 11 -22.62 -0.12 -20.72
CA PHE A 11 -21.61 -1.15 -20.59
C PHE A 11 -20.41 -0.91 -21.53
N ILE A 12 -20.69 -0.54 -22.80
CA ILE A 12 -19.64 -0.22 -23.79
C ILE A 12 -18.85 1.03 -23.37
N ALA A 13 -19.51 1.99 -22.71
CA ALA A 13 -18.90 3.23 -22.25
C ALA A 13 -18.12 3.10 -20.93
N LEU A 14 -18.03 1.90 -20.34
CA LEU A 14 -17.30 1.70 -19.08
C LEU A 14 -15.81 2.02 -19.26
N ASN A 15 -15.32 2.91 -18.42
CA ASN A 15 -13.89 3.15 -18.25
C ASN A 15 -13.42 2.51 -16.95
N THR A 16 -12.78 1.36 -17.05
CA THR A 16 -12.33 0.58 -15.89
C THR A 16 -11.28 1.30 -15.06
N LYS A 17 -10.40 2.07 -15.69
CA LYS A 17 -9.38 2.87 -14.99
C LYS A 17 -10.01 3.98 -14.16
N GLU A 18 -10.98 4.69 -14.73
CA GLU A 18 -11.73 5.73 -14.02
C GLU A 18 -12.54 5.15 -12.85
N ILE A 19 -13.15 3.98 -13.04
CA ILE A 19 -13.92 3.30 -12.00
C ILE A 19 -12.98 2.92 -10.84
N LEU A 20 -11.84 2.33 -11.13
CA LEU A 20 -10.82 1.98 -10.11
C LEU A 20 -10.37 3.23 -9.35
N PHE A 21 -9.97 4.27 -10.07
CA PHE A 21 -9.52 5.53 -9.48
C PHE A 21 -10.57 6.13 -8.55
N ARG A 22 -11.81 6.28 -9.01
CA ARG A 22 -12.91 6.84 -8.22
C ARG A 22 -13.29 5.94 -7.05
N THR A 23 -13.25 4.62 -7.22
CA THR A 23 -13.58 3.68 -6.14
C THR A 23 -12.58 3.82 -5.00
N VAL A 24 -11.29 3.88 -5.29
CA VAL A 24 -10.26 4.04 -4.26
C VAL A 24 -10.33 5.43 -3.65
N SER A 25 -10.41 6.49 -4.45
CA SER A 25 -10.43 7.88 -3.95
C SER A 25 -11.66 8.20 -3.09
N ASN A 26 -12.80 7.56 -3.37
CA ASN A 26 -14.04 7.76 -2.59
C ASN A 26 -14.14 6.84 -1.36
N ASN A 27 -13.17 5.96 -1.15
CA ASN A 27 -13.17 5.01 -0.02
C ASN A 27 -11.87 5.12 0.78
N PRO A 28 -11.74 6.10 1.69
CA PRO A 28 -10.51 6.28 2.49
C PRO A 28 -10.09 5.06 3.29
N GLN A 29 -11.04 4.16 3.61
CA GLN A 29 -10.73 2.91 4.29
C GLN A 29 -9.88 1.96 3.43
N LEU A 30 -10.01 2.01 2.09
CA LEU A 30 -9.16 1.21 1.19
C LEU A 30 -7.71 1.71 1.22
N GLU A 31 -7.48 3.02 1.23
CA GLU A 31 -6.13 3.57 1.40
C GLU A 31 -5.53 3.18 2.74
N LYS A 32 -6.30 3.32 3.83
CA LYS A 32 -5.88 2.90 5.16
C LYS A 32 -5.57 1.41 5.23
N LEU A 33 -6.37 0.57 4.56
CA LEU A 33 -6.12 -0.86 4.50
C LEU A 33 -4.81 -1.17 3.78
N ALA A 34 -4.55 -0.56 2.63
CA ALA A 34 -3.31 -0.75 1.88
C ALA A 34 -2.08 -0.40 2.73
N ILE A 35 -2.11 0.76 3.39
CA ILE A 35 -1.04 1.20 4.28
C ILE A 35 -0.86 0.23 5.46
N LYS A 36 -1.94 -0.18 6.09
CA LYS A 36 -1.92 -1.12 7.22
C LYS A 36 -1.37 -2.50 6.82
N LEU A 37 -1.73 -3.00 5.65
CA LEU A 37 -1.19 -4.25 5.12
C LEU A 37 0.33 -4.15 4.91
N ASN A 38 0.82 -3.05 4.36
CA ASN A 38 2.25 -2.83 4.19
C ASN A 38 2.98 -2.72 5.56
N GLN A 39 2.43 -1.97 6.50
CA GLN A 39 3.08 -1.72 7.79
C GLN A 39 2.95 -2.92 8.74
N ASP A 40 1.73 -3.36 9.03
CA ASP A 40 1.45 -4.33 10.09
C ASP A 40 1.64 -5.78 9.64
N LYS A 41 1.50 -6.06 8.34
CA LYS A 41 1.57 -7.42 7.80
C LYS A 41 2.84 -7.72 7.00
N GLN A 42 3.63 -6.70 6.68
CA GLN A 42 4.89 -6.87 5.98
C GLN A 42 6.06 -6.29 6.80
N LEU A 43 6.18 -4.97 6.88
CA LEU A 43 7.33 -4.32 7.53
C LEU A 43 7.51 -4.74 8.99
N LYS A 44 6.44 -4.94 9.73
CA LYS A 44 6.50 -5.40 11.11
C LYS A 44 7.14 -6.78 11.26
N PHE A 45 7.09 -7.59 10.21
CA PHE A 45 7.75 -8.89 10.12
C PHE A 45 9.05 -8.86 9.31
N GLY A 46 9.53 -7.67 8.94
CA GLY A 46 10.74 -7.50 8.14
C GLY A 46 10.60 -7.93 6.69
N LEU A 47 9.37 -7.93 6.14
CA LEU A 47 9.08 -8.36 4.78
C LEU A 47 8.88 -7.17 3.84
N THR A 48 9.36 -7.30 2.61
CA THR A 48 9.19 -6.33 1.52
C THR A 48 8.00 -6.68 0.63
N ALA A 49 7.67 -5.79 -0.31
CA ALA A 49 6.64 -6.04 -1.32
C ALA A 49 7.00 -7.22 -2.24
N ASP A 50 8.27 -7.48 -2.48
CA ASP A 50 8.75 -8.64 -3.25
C ASP A 50 8.80 -9.93 -2.42
N GLY A 51 8.48 -9.86 -1.13
CA GLY A 51 8.50 -10.99 -0.20
C GLY A 51 9.88 -11.27 0.40
N ASP A 52 10.86 -10.43 0.14
CA ASP A 52 12.21 -10.58 0.68
C ASP A 52 12.25 -10.21 2.17
N PHE A 53 13.13 -10.85 2.91
CA PHE A 53 13.36 -10.57 4.32
C PHE A 53 14.46 -9.54 4.50
N LEU A 54 14.17 -8.45 5.22
CA LEU A 54 15.12 -7.37 5.48
C LEU A 54 16.26 -7.78 6.43
N GLY A 55 16.10 -8.88 7.15
CA GLY A 55 17.04 -9.34 8.16
C GLY A 55 16.62 -8.96 9.58
N ASP A 56 17.41 -9.40 10.53
CA ASP A 56 17.27 -9.05 11.95
C ASP A 56 18.16 -7.87 12.33
N TYR A 57 17.78 -7.16 13.38
CA TYR A 57 18.63 -6.13 13.95
C TYR A 57 19.96 -6.71 14.41
N SER A 58 21.06 -5.99 14.14
CA SER A 58 22.39 -6.39 14.59
C SER A 58 22.48 -6.38 16.11
N LYS A 59 23.44 -7.15 16.65
CA LYS A 59 23.74 -7.16 18.08
C LYS A 59 24.04 -5.73 18.60
N THR A 60 24.77 -4.94 17.84
CA THR A 60 25.04 -3.54 18.16
C THR A 60 23.77 -2.71 18.22
N SER A 61 22.84 -2.89 17.28
CA SER A 61 21.56 -2.18 17.28
C SER A 61 20.73 -2.50 18.53
N VAL A 62 20.76 -3.75 18.98
CA VAL A 62 20.03 -4.17 20.18
C VAL A 62 20.73 -3.66 21.46
N GLU A 63 22.02 -3.89 21.60
CA GLU A 63 22.75 -3.63 22.86
C GLU A 63 23.10 -2.15 23.06
N VAL A 64 23.40 -1.42 21.99
CA VAL A 64 23.86 -0.02 22.07
C VAL A 64 22.72 0.95 21.83
N TYR A 65 21.86 0.68 20.85
CA TYR A 65 20.79 1.60 20.43
C TYR A 65 19.41 1.19 20.93
N GLY A 66 19.30 0.13 21.73
CA GLY A 66 18.07 -0.26 22.41
C GLY A 66 16.96 -0.78 21.48
N LYS A 67 17.33 -1.30 20.30
CA LYS A 67 16.34 -1.95 19.42
C LYS A 67 15.87 -3.27 20.02
N GLU A 68 14.59 -3.58 19.85
CA GLU A 68 14.08 -4.90 20.20
C GLU A 68 14.71 -5.96 19.31
N PRO A 69 15.15 -7.11 19.87
CA PRO A 69 15.63 -8.23 19.06
C PRO A 69 14.56 -8.71 18.07
N GLY A 70 14.99 -9.04 16.86
CA GLY A 70 14.09 -9.57 15.84
C GLY A 70 14.20 -8.83 14.51
N PRO A 71 13.17 -8.93 13.66
CA PRO A 71 13.24 -8.41 12.30
C PRO A 71 13.36 -6.89 12.26
N ILE A 72 14.06 -6.41 11.24
CA ILE A 72 14.13 -4.98 10.91
C ILE A 72 12.75 -4.52 10.46
N GLN A 73 12.14 -3.62 11.23
CA GLN A 73 10.77 -3.15 11.01
C GLN A 73 10.70 -1.75 10.38
N LEU A 74 11.83 -1.06 10.25
CA LEU A 74 11.92 0.33 9.82
C LEU A 74 11.07 1.28 10.68
N TYR A 75 10.79 0.87 11.91
CA TYR A 75 10.10 1.66 12.92
C TYR A 75 11.09 2.14 13.97
N ASP A 76 11.22 3.45 14.09
CA ASP A 76 12.06 4.10 15.09
C ASP A 76 11.22 5.12 15.85
N SER A 77 11.25 6.40 15.43
CA SER A 77 10.33 7.43 15.95
C SER A 77 8.88 7.28 15.47
N GLY A 78 8.65 6.43 14.49
CA GLY A 78 7.37 6.29 13.77
C GLY A 78 7.20 7.29 12.62
N ALA A 79 8.17 8.17 12.37
CA ALA A 79 8.08 9.19 11.32
C ALA A 79 7.92 8.59 9.93
N PHE A 80 8.68 7.53 9.61
CA PHE A 80 8.56 6.82 8.34
C PHE A 80 7.14 6.25 8.15
N TYR A 81 6.61 5.55 9.15
CA TYR A 81 5.27 4.99 9.09
C TYR A 81 4.18 6.05 8.95
N LYS A 82 4.33 7.19 9.64
CA LYS A 82 3.37 8.30 9.56
C LYS A 82 3.37 9.00 8.19
N SER A 83 4.46 8.87 7.44
CA SER A 83 4.59 9.47 6.10
C SER A 83 3.95 8.66 4.99
N PHE A 84 3.49 7.43 5.27
CA PHE A 84 2.86 6.57 4.27
C PHE A 84 1.62 7.23 3.67
N GLN A 85 1.54 7.18 2.36
CA GLN A 85 0.43 7.69 1.58
C GLN A 85 0.15 6.78 0.38
N VAL A 86 -1.08 6.80 -0.09
CA VAL A 86 -1.47 6.16 -1.34
C VAL A 86 -1.57 7.23 -2.41
N ILE A 87 -0.81 7.04 -3.49
CA ILE A 87 -0.83 7.90 -4.66
C ILE A 87 -1.63 7.19 -5.75
N LEU A 88 -2.71 7.81 -6.21
CA LEU A 88 -3.54 7.27 -7.27
C LEU A 88 -2.92 7.60 -8.63
N LEU A 89 -2.79 6.57 -9.47
CA LEU A 89 -2.30 6.66 -10.84
C LEU A 89 -3.44 6.36 -11.82
N ASP A 90 -3.25 6.69 -13.09
CA ASP A 90 -4.27 6.44 -14.13
C ASP A 90 -4.65 4.95 -14.27
N ASP A 91 -3.73 4.04 -13.95
CA ASP A 91 -3.88 2.61 -14.11
C ASP A 91 -3.71 1.80 -12.81
N GLY A 92 -3.68 2.48 -11.66
CA GLY A 92 -3.52 1.80 -10.39
C GLY A 92 -3.27 2.76 -9.22
N PHE A 93 -2.54 2.28 -8.24
CA PHE A 93 -2.10 3.08 -7.10
C PHE A 93 -0.69 2.68 -6.66
N LEU A 94 -0.03 3.60 -5.99
CA LEU A 94 1.30 3.44 -5.43
C LEU A 94 1.24 3.71 -3.92
N ILE A 95 1.86 2.88 -3.11
CA ILE A 95 2.14 3.20 -1.71
C ILE A 95 3.52 3.86 -1.67
N ASP A 96 3.58 5.06 -1.13
CA ASP A 96 4.80 5.86 -1.02
C ASP A 96 4.99 6.37 0.40
N ALA A 97 6.22 6.74 0.74
CA ALA A 97 6.58 7.27 2.04
C ALA A 97 7.83 8.15 1.95
N ASP A 98 8.05 9.00 2.95
CA ASP A 98 9.30 9.72 3.09
C ASP A 98 10.35 8.83 3.74
N GLY A 99 11.30 8.37 2.93
CA GLY A 99 12.39 7.49 3.36
C GLY A 99 13.56 8.21 4.03
N MET A 100 13.56 9.54 4.09
CA MET A 100 14.65 10.29 4.70
C MET A 100 14.55 10.26 6.23
N LYS A 101 15.60 9.83 6.88
CA LYS A 101 15.69 9.85 8.34
C LYS A 101 17.11 10.12 8.83
N THR A 102 17.21 10.59 10.07
CA THR A 102 18.47 10.61 10.79
C THR A 102 18.61 9.27 11.52
N ASP A 103 19.69 8.56 11.27
CA ASP A 103 19.98 7.28 11.93
C ASP A 103 20.51 7.47 13.37
N ASP A 104 20.75 6.35 14.04
CA ASP A 104 21.23 6.35 15.43
C ASP A 104 22.62 6.97 15.61
N SER A 105 23.41 7.08 14.53
CA SER A 105 24.72 7.75 14.52
C SER A 105 24.65 9.26 14.29
N GLY A 106 23.45 9.79 13.95
CA GLY A 106 23.23 11.19 13.62
C GLY A 106 23.42 11.50 12.13
N GLU A 107 23.64 10.50 11.30
CA GLU A 107 23.73 10.66 9.85
C GLU A 107 22.34 10.61 9.20
N THR A 108 22.15 11.44 8.15
CA THR A 108 20.93 11.38 7.34
C THR A 108 21.04 10.26 6.32
N ILE A 109 20.12 9.33 6.36
CA ILE A 109 20.03 8.20 5.42
C ILE A 109 18.71 8.20 4.66
N ASN A 110 18.70 7.56 3.49
CA ASN A 110 17.50 7.28 2.74
C ASN A 110 17.19 5.78 2.86
N LEU A 111 16.04 5.44 3.41
CA LEU A 111 15.64 4.05 3.65
C LEU A 111 15.46 3.27 2.34
N PHE A 112 14.98 3.91 1.28
CA PHE A 112 14.84 3.28 -0.04
C PHE A 112 16.21 2.94 -0.64
N THR A 113 17.18 3.83 -0.48
CA THR A 113 18.55 3.55 -0.94
C THR A 113 19.19 2.41 -0.16
N LYS A 114 18.91 2.34 1.14
CA LYS A 114 19.51 1.33 2.03
C LYS A 114 18.87 -0.05 1.92
N TYR A 115 17.54 -0.10 1.80
CA TYR A 115 16.75 -1.35 1.90
C TYR A 115 16.02 -1.73 0.61
N GLY A 116 15.97 -0.85 -0.39
CA GLY A 116 15.29 -1.06 -1.66
C GLY A 116 13.95 -0.34 -1.79
N GLU A 117 13.51 -0.19 -3.02
CA GLU A 117 12.23 0.47 -3.34
C GLU A 117 11.01 -0.34 -2.87
N ASP A 118 11.18 -1.63 -2.67
CA ASP A 118 10.14 -2.59 -2.29
C ASP A 118 9.81 -2.61 -0.79
N ILE A 119 10.36 -1.70 0.01
CA ILE A 119 9.93 -1.47 1.39
C ILE A 119 8.52 -0.86 1.45
N THR A 120 8.06 -0.24 0.37
CA THR A 120 6.66 0.13 0.17
C THR A 120 6.01 -0.73 -0.91
N GLY A 121 4.70 -0.91 -0.83
CA GLY A 121 3.95 -1.78 -1.72
C GLY A 121 3.44 -3.04 -1.02
N LEU A 122 2.64 -3.82 -1.73
CA LEU A 122 2.02 -5.04 -1.19
C LEU A 122 2.62 -6.28 -1.84
N ASN A 123 3.02 -7.26 -1.03
CA ASN A 123 3.35 -8.59 -1.51
C ASN A 123 2.09 -9.32 -1.99
N ASP A 124 2.25 -10.46 -2.66
CA ASP A 124 1.14 -11.19 -3.28
C ASP A 124 0.03 -11.56 -2.30
N GLU A 125 0.37 -11.97 -1.08
CA GLU A 125 -0.60 -12.31 -0.05
C GLU A 125 -1.43 -11.09 0.36
N ASN A 126 -0.78 -9.99 0.69
CA ASN A 126 -1.45 -8.76 1.10
C ASN A 126 -2.18 -8.07 -0.05
N LEU A 127 -1.67 -8.17 -1.26
CA LEU A 127 -2.36 -7.71 -2.46
C LEU A 127 -3.67 -8.48 -2.67
N SER A 128 -3.67 -9.79 -2.45
CA SER A 128 -4.88 -10.61 -2.52
C SER A 128 -5.91 -10.19 -1.47
N ILE A 129 -5.49 -9.89 -0.25
CA ILE A 129 -6.38 -9.36 0.80
C ILE A 129 -6.98 -8.01 0.38
N PHE A 130 -6.16 -7.12 -0.18
CA PHE A 130 -6.61 -5.83 -0.67
C PHE A 130 -7.62 -5.96 -1.82
N ILE A 131 -7.35 -6.83 -2.80
CA ILE A 131 -8.25 -7.11 -3.92
C ILE A 131 -9.61 -7.65 -3.44
N LEU A 132 -9.62 -8.54 -2.44
CA LEU A 132 -10.87 -9.03 -1.84
C LEU A 132 -11.70 -7.92 -1.21
N ALA A 133 -11.07 -6.93 -0.59
CA ALA A 133 -11.76 -5.76 -0.03
C ALA A 133 -12.24 -4.79 -1.11
N LEU A 134 -11.48 -4.64 -2.19
CA LEU A 134 -11.76 -3.74 -3.30
C LEU A 134 -12.89 -4.25 -4.20
N THR A 135 -12.95 -5.56 -4.46
CA THR A 135 -13.84 -6.19 -5.44
C THR A 135 -15.31 -5.84 -5.27
N PRO A 136 -15.94 -5.93 -4.08
CA PRO A 136 -17.36 -5.59 -3.93
C PRO A 136 -17.62 -4.11 -4.17
N LYS A 137 -16.69 -3.24 -3.89
CA LYS A 137 -16.83 -1.80 -4.13
C LYS A 137 -16.72 -1.46 -5.61
N ILE A 138 -15.86 -2.14 -6.34
CA ILE A 138 -15.78 -2.03 -7.81
C ILE A 138 -17.08 -2.57 -8.45
N ALA A 139 -17.56 -3.72 -8.00
CA ALA A 139 -18.80 -4.31 -8.50
C ALA A 139 -19.99 -3.35 -8.30
N ASP A 140 -20.14 -2.76 -7.11
CA ASP A 140 -21.18 -1.77 -6.83
C ASP A 140 -21.06 -0.53 -7.73
N ALA A 141 -19.87 -0.02 -7.93
CA ALA A 141 -19.61 1.12 -8.81
C ALA A 141 -19.98 0.82 -10.27
N ILE A 142 -19.67 -0.38 -10.75
CA ILE A 142 -20.04 -0.85 -12.10
C ILE A 142 -21.57 -0.95 -12.23
N ILE A 143 -22.24 -1.60 -11.27
CA ILE A 143 -23.68 -1.78 -11.27
C ILE A 143 -24.39 -0.42 -11.31
N ARG A 144 -23.98 0.53 -10.48
CA ARG A 144 -24.53 1.88 -10.48
C ARG A 144 -24.36 2.57 -11.82
N ARG A 145 -23.21 2.41 -12.45
CA ARG A 145 -22.90 3.05 -13.74
C ARG A 145 -23.72 2.46 -14.90
N ILE A 146 -24.04 1.18 -14.83
CA ILE A 146 -24.81 0.48 -15.87
C ILE A 146 -26.31 0.72 -15.73
N PHE A 147 -26.85 0.67 -14.51
CA PHE A 147 -28.29 0.62 -14.27
C PHE A 147 -28.89 1.94 -13.76
N LEU A 148 -28.08 2.85 -13.28
CA LEU A 148 -28.51 4.17 -12.78
C LEU A 148 -28.04 5.32 -13.65
#